data_f5ca7b37edd20520de33d4ecc4352025
#
_entry.id   f5ca7b37edd20520de33d4ecc4352025
#
_cell.length_a   1.000
_cell.length_b   1.000
_cell.length_c   1.000
_cell.angle_alpha   90.00
_cell.angle_beta   90.00
_cell.angle_gamma   90.00
#
_symmetry.space_group_name_H-M   'P 1'
#
loop_
_entity.id
_entity.type
_entity.pdbx_description
1 polymer ?
#
loop_
_entity_poly.entity_id
_entity_poly.type
_entity_poly.pdbx_seq_one_letter_code
_entity_poly.pdbx_strand_id
1 'polypeptide(L)'
;VIVQMKEATDRMIGVIDADSTVISCSDTSRIGEKWPEAVIKLNSAPDSIVVVDKKTFKPLVSWSAYFDYAVFAEGDDEIARSLCVMAYVALNGAKTYYEEKHDKGTFVKNIITDNILPGDIYIRAKELHFVTDAPRAVFLVRQVGRADVASVDVLSGMFPDKQQDFFLSINE
;
A
#
# COMPACT_ATOMS: atom_id res chain seq x y z
N VAL A 1 -2.08 -11.84 -9.74
CA VAL A 1 -3.51 -11.41 -9.73
C VAL A 1 -3.93 -10.95 -11.12
N ILE A 2 -3.40 -9.84 -11.66
CA ILE A 2 -3.85 -9.28 -12.97
C ILE A 2 -3.74 -10.30 -14.11
N VAL A 3 -2.62 -11.01 -14.22
CA VAL A 3 -2.42 -12.07 -15.26
C VAL A 3 -3.43 -13.21 -15.10
N GLN A 4 -3.75 -13.59 -13.87
CA GLN A 4 -4.76 -14.65 -13.61
C GLN A 4 -6.18 -14.18 -13.95
N MET A 5 -6.49 -12.89 -13.76
CA MET A 5 -7.79 -12.35 -14.14
C MET A 5 -8.04 -12.36 -15.65
N LYS A 6 -6.99 -12.42 -16.46
CA LYS A 6 -7.10 -12.59 -17.93
C LYS A 6 -7.81 -13.89 -18.32
N GLU A 7 -7.75 -14.92 -17.48
CA GLU A 7 -8.46 -16.20 -17.72
C GLU A 7 -9.98 -16.04 -17.58
N ALA A 8 -10.43 -15.03 -16.82
CA ALA A 8 -11.85 -14.82 -16.55
C ALA A 8 -12.52 -13.80 -17.52
N THR A 9 -11.74 -13.06 -18.32
CA THR A 9 -12.27 -12.03 -19.21
C THR A 9 -11.32 -11.72 -20.36
N ASP A 10 -11.90 -11.42 -21.53
CA ASP A 10 -11.14 -10.93 -22.68
C ASP A 10 -10.81 -9.43 -22.60
N ARG A 11 -11.38 -8.73 -21.62
CA ARG A 11 -11.14 -7.30 -21.43
C ARG A 11 -9.78 -7.04 -20.81
N MET A 12 -9.17 -5.94 -21.22
CA MET A 12 -7.92 -5.48 -20.62
C MET A 12 -8.15 -5.03 -19.18
N ILE A 13 -7.34 -5.56 -18.26
CA ILE A 13 -7.33 -5.18 -16.84
C ILE A 13 -5.89 -4.86 -16.44
N GLY A 14 -5.70 -3.87 -15.58
CA GLY A 14 -4.37 -3.52 -15.12
C GLY A 14 -4.37 -2.57 -13.93
N VAL A 15 -3.19 -2.03 -13.67
CA VAL A 15 -2.90 -1.10 -12.56
C VAL A 15 -2.06 0.04 -13.09
N ILE A 16 -2.41 1.27 -12.69
CA ILE A 16 -1.59 2.46 -12.86
C ILE A 16 -1.09 2.96 -11.51
N ASP A 17 0.07 3.62 -11.52
CA ASP A 17 0.62 4.33 -10.37
C ASP A 17 0.19 5.82 -10.35
N ALA A 18 0.59 6.52 -9.30
CA ALA A 18 0.33 7.96 -9.14
C ALA A 18 0.99 8.84 -10.21
N ASP A 19 2.05 8.34 -10.87
CA ASP A 19 2.75 9.00 -11.98
C ASP A 19 2.09 8.75 -13.34
N SER A 20 0.86 8.21 -13.33
CA SER A 20 0.07 7.84 -14.50
C SER A 20 0.60 6.67 -15.34
N THR A 21 1.61 5.95 -14.84
CA THR A 21 2.24 4.86 -15.58
C THR A 21 1.49 3.54 -15.37
N VAL A 22 1.26 2.82 -16.45
CA VAL A 22 0.73 1.45 -16.39
C VAL A 22 1.84 0.53 -15.88
N ILE A 23 1.71 0.05 -14.63
CA ILE A 23 2.73 -0.80 -13.97
C ILE A 23 2.44 -2.29 -14.12
N SER A 24 1.19 -2.65 -14.37
CA SER A 24 0.76 -4.03 -14.62
C SER A 24 -0.46 -4.03 -15.53
N CYS A 25 -0.49 -4.94 -16.50
CA CYS A 25 -1.59 -5.06 -17.44
C CYS A 25 -1.72 -6.50 -17.95
N SER A 26 -2.96 -6.96 -18.21
CA SER A 26 -3.23 -8.23 -18.90
C SER A 26 -2.73 -8.22 -20.35
N ASP A 27 -2.67 -7.05 -20.98
CA ASP A 27 -1.94 -6.78 -22.22
C ASP A 27 -0.57 -6.17 -21.87
N THR A 28 0.46 -6.99 -21.89
CA THR A 28 1.82 -6.58 -21.50
C THR A 28 2.42 -5.49 -22.37
N SER A 29 1.91 -5.28 -23.59
CA SER A 29 2.37 -4.22 -24.49
C SER A 29 2.07 -2.82 -23.97
N ARG A 30 1.11 -2.69 -23.06
CA ARG A 30 0.69 -1.43 -22.47
C ARG A 30 1.51 -1.02 -21.23
N ILE A 31 2.33 -1.91 -20.70
CA ILE A 31 3.16 -1.61 -19.53
C ILE A 31 4.15 -0.51 -19.86
N GLY A 32 4.20 0.54 -19.04
CA GLY A 32 5.02 1.73 -19.27
C GLY A 32 4.30 2.88 -20.00
N GLU A 33 3.10 2.66 -20.55
CA GLU A 33 2.29 3.76 -21.09
C GLU A 33 1.89 4.73 -19.98
N LYS A 34 1.68 6.01 -20.35
CA LYS A 34 1.23 7.05 -19.42
C LYS A 34 -0.16 7.55 -19.77
N TRP A 35 -1.04 7.56 -18.77
CA TRP A 35 -2.43 8.00 -18.89
C TRP A 35 -2.75 9.15 -17.93
N PRO A 36 -2.23 10.38 -18.17
CA PRO A 36 -2.34 11.50 -17.23
C PRO A 36 -3.79 11.95 -16.94
N GLU A 37 -4.69 11.82 -17.92
CA GLU A 37 -6.09 12.19 -17.74
C GLU A 37 -6.80 11.32 -16.69
N ALA A 38 -6.40 10.05 -16.57
CA ALA A 38 -6.94 9.17 -15.55
C ALA A 38 -6.56 9.66 -14.15
N VAL A 39 -5.30 10.06 -13.95
CA VAL A 39 -4.79 10.56 -12.65
C VAL A 39 -5.48 11.86 -12.25
N ILE A 40 -5.71 12.79 -13.18
CA ILE A 40 -6.42 14.05 -12.92
C ILE A 40 -7.83 13.76 -12.39
N LYS A 41 -8.56 12.84 -13.04
CA LYS A 41 -9.92 12.47 -12.60
C LYS A 41 -9.92 11.69 -11.28
N LEU A 42 -8.98 10.79 -11.07
CA LEU A 42 -8.86 10.02 -9.83
C LEU A 42 -8.59 10.92 -8.64
N ASN A 43 -7.71 11.92 -8.78
CA ASN A 43 -7.42 12.88 -7.72
C ASN A 43 -8.60 13.80 -7.38
N SER A 44 -9.52 14.04 -8.35
CA SER A 44 -10.74 14.80 -8.08
C SER A 44 -11.86 13.97 -7.44
N ALA A 45 -11.75 12.63 -7.42
CA ALA A 45 -12.76 11.72 -6.88
C ALA A 45 -12.09 10.49 -6.22
N PRO A 46 -11.36 10.67 -5.10
CA PRO A 46 -10.43 9.68 -4.57
C PRO A 46 -11.05 8.34 -4.15
N ASP A 47 -12.34 8.34 -3.78
CA ASP A 47 -13.04 7.11 -3.35
C ASP A 47 -13.98 6.54 -4.40
N SER A 48 -14.08 7.20 -5.56
CA SER A 48 -15.09 6.89 -6.56
C SER A 48 -14.53 6.08 -7.72
N ILE A 49 -15.42 5.35 -8.40
CA ILE A 49 -15.11 4.78 -9.70
C ILE A 49 -15.21 5.91 -10.73
N VAL A 50 -14.17 6.08 -11.52
CA VAL A 50 -14.12 7.07 -12.60
C VAL A 50 -13.98 6.40 -13.95
N VAL A 51 -14.53 7.02 -15.00
CA VAL A 51 -14.41 6.54 -16.39
C VAL A 51 -13.64 7.57 -17.20
N VAL A 52 -12.59 7.11 -17.88
CA VAL A 52 -11.76 7.89 -18.79
C VAL A 52 -11.42 7.05 -20.00
N ASP A 53 -11.60 7.57 -21.21
CA ASP A 53 -11.25 6.91 -22.48
C ASP A 53 -11.73 5.46 -22.57
N LYS A 54 -13.01 5.23 -22.25
CA LYS A 54 -13.63 3.90 -22.22
C LYS A 54 -12.89 2.90 -21.33
N LYS A 55 -12.31 3.38 -20.26
CA LYS A 55 -11.72 2.55 -19.20
C LYS A 55 -12.29 2.99 -17.87
N THR A 56 -12.65 2.03 -17.07
CA THR A 56 -13.16 2.23 -15.71
C THR A 56 -12.00 2.08 -14.73
N PHE A 57 -11.84 3.04 -13.83
CA PHE A 57 -10.76 3.07 -12.84
C PHE A 57 -11.33 3.08 -11.43
N LYS A 58 -10.64 2.44 -10.49
CA LYS A 58 -10.90 2.50 -9.06
C LYS A 58 -9.58 2.60 -8.29
N PRO A 59 -9.38 3.65 -7.45
CA PRO A 59 -8.17 3.76 -6.64
C PRO A 59 -8.12 2.67 -5.58
N LEU A 60 -6.93 2.15 -5.27
CA LEU A 60 -6.70 1.30 -4.10
C LEU A 60 -6.66 2.16 -2.84
N VAL A 61 -6.97 1.54 -1.70
CA VAL A 61 -6.87 2.23 -0.41
C VAL A 61 -5.44 2.71 -0.18
N SER A 62 -5.30 4.00 0.14
CA SER A 62 -4.05 4.65 0.50
C SER A 62 -4.20 5.34 1.85
N TRP A 63 -3.10 5.44 2.60
CA TRP A 63 -3.03 6.21 3.85
C TRP A 63 -2.81 7.72 3.59
N SER A 64 -2.55 8.09 2.33
CA SER A 64 -2.37 9.48 1.93
C SER A 64 -3.67 10.07 1.38
N ALA A 65 -3.73 11.41 1.28
CA ALA A 65 -4.84 12.12 0.64
C ALA A 65 -4.92 11.86 -0.89
N TYR A 66 -3.87 11.30 -1.47
CA TYR A 66 -3.77 10.95 -2.88
C TYR A 66 -3.68 9.44 -3.01
N PHE A 67 -4.15 8.88 -4.13
CA PHE A 67 -3.99 7.45 -4.40
C PHE A 67 -2.55 7.13 -4.78
N ASP A 68 -2.07 5.95 -4.36
CA ASP A 68 -0.77 5.42 -4.79
C ASP A 68 -0.91 4.60 -6.07
N TYR A 69 -1.96 3.80 -6.12
CA TYR A 69 -2.28 2.90 -7.23
C TYR A 69 -3.78 2.91 -7.52
N ALA A 70 -4.13 2.72 -8.79
CA ALA A 70 -5.51 2.50 -9.19
C ALA A 70 -5.60 1.30 -10.15
N VAL A 71 -6.60 0.46 -9.94
CA VAL A 71 -6.94 -0.59 -10.89
C VAL A 71 -7.76 -0.01 -12.02
N PHE A 72 -7.67 -0.61 -13.21
CA PHE A 72 -8.53 -0.28 -14.34
C PHE A 72 -9.02 -1.54 -15.05
N ALA A 73 -10.17 -1.39 -15.69
CA ALA A 73 -10.73 -2.36 -16.61
C ALA A 73 -11.22 -1.65 -17.87
N GLU A 74 -11.02 -2.27 -19.03
CA GLU A 74 -11.52 -1.75 -20.31
C GLU A 74 -13.04 -1.79 -20.36
N GLY A 75 -13.64 -0.68 -20.82
CA GLY A 75 -15.07 -0.46 -20.91
C GLY A 75 -15.59 0.58 -19.94
N ASP A 76 -16.83 1.01 -20.15
CA ASP A 76 -17.57 1.98 -19.35
C ASP A 76 -18.94 1.44 -18.88
N ASP A 77 -19.14 0.14 -19.10
CA ASP A 77 -20.36 -0.58 -18.78
C ASP A 77 -20.30 -1.27 -17.39
N GLU A 78 -21.39 -1.91 -17.01
CA GLU A 78 -21.53 -2.61 -15.73
C GLU A 78 -20.53 -3.77 -15.56
N ILE A 79 -20.16 -4.42 -16.66
CA ILE A 79 -19.16 -5.50 -16.65
C ILE A 79 -17.78 -4.92 -16.30
N ALA A 80 -17.38 -3.80 -16.92
CA ALA A 80 -16.13 -3.13 -16.62
C ALA A 80 -16.08 -2.67 -15.15
N ARG A 81 -17.19 -2.14 -14.62
CA ARG A 81 -17.31 -1.77 -13.21
C ARG A 81 -17.13 -2.96 -12.28
N SER A 82 -17.80 -4.09 -12.58
CA SER A 82 -17.70 -5.31 -11.79
C SER A 82 -16.28 -5.87 -11.80
N LEU A 83 -15.62 -5.94 -12.96
CA LEU A 83 -14.24 -6.37 -13.10
C LEU A 83 -13.29 -5.47 -12.31
N CYS A 84 -13.47 -4.15 -12.40
CA CYS A 84 -12.67 -3.18 -11.68
C CYS A 84 -12.82 -3.33 -10.15
N VAL A 85 -14.04 -3.56 -9.64
CA VAL A 85 -14.29 -3.80 -8.21
C VAL A 85 -13.68 -5.14 -7.77
N MET A 86 -13.81 -6.21 -8.54
CA MET A 86 -13.19 -7.49 -8.21
C MET A 86 -11.66 -7.39 -8.18
N ALA A 87 -11.06 -6.72 -9.17
CA ALA A 87 -9.62 -6.46 -9.19
C ALA A 87 -9.18 -5.61 -7.99
N TYR A 88 -9.95 -4.59 -7.64
CA TYR A 88 -9.72 -3.77 -6.46
C TYR A 88 -9.69 -4.62 -5.18
N VAL A 89 -10.69 -5.46 -4.94
CA VAL A 89 -10.75 -6.30 -3.73
C VAL A 89 -9.55 -7.24 -3.66
N ALA A 90 -9.23 -7.92 -4.76
CA ALA A 90 -8.11 -8.86 -4.81
C ALA A 90 -6.75 -8.17 -4.61
N LEU A 91 -6.53 -7.03 -5.25
CA LEU A 91 -5.26 -6.30 -5.15
C LEU A 91 -5.12 -5.56 -3.83
N ASN A 92 -6.19 -5.00 -3.30
CA ASN A 92 -6.15 -4.34 -2.00
C ASN A 92 -5.82 -5.34 -0.89
N GLY A 93 -6.43 -6.53 -0.91
CA GLY A 93 -6.07 -7.60 0.01
C GLY A 93 -4.61 -8.06 -0.13
N ALA A 94 -4.11 -8.20 -1.36
CA ALA A 94 -2.72 -8.54 -1.61
C ALA A 94 -1.75 -7.44 -1.16
N LYS A 95 -2.10 -6.16 -1.36
CA LYS A 95 -1.32 -4.99 -0.90
C LYS A 95 -1.22 -4.99 0.63
N THR A 96 -2.36 -5.07 1.33
CA THR A 96 -2.41 -5.11 2.79
C THR A 96 -1.57 -6.26 3.35
N TYR A 97 -1.74 -7.47 2.80
CA TYR A 97 -0.94 -8.65 3.22
C TYR A 97 0.57 -8.43 3.01
N TYR A 98 0.95 -7.82 1.87
CA TYR A 98 2.36 -7.52 1.59
C TYR A 98 2.90 -6.46 2.55
N GLU A 99 2.16 -5.41 2.80
CA GLU A 99 2.53 -4.34 3.73
C GLU A 99 2.70 -4.88 5.15
N GLU A 100 1.74 -5.63 5.66
CA GLU A 100 1.82 -6.30 6.97
C GLU A 100 3.03 -7.24 7.07
N LYS A 101 3.27 -8.02 6.03
CA LYS A 101 4.41 -8.96 5.98
C LYS A 101 5.76 -8.25 5.93
N HIS A 102 5.85 -7.09 5.29
CA HIS A 102 7.09 -6.34 5.06
C HIS A 102 7.23 -5.11 5.97
N ASP A 103 6.30 -4.89 6.89
CA ASP A 103 6.38 -3.79 7.84
C ASP A 103 7.44 -4.05 8.92
N LYS A 104 8.53 -3.27 8.84
CA LYS A 104 9.60 -3.29 9.83
C LYS A 104 9.13 -2.86 11.23
N GLY A 105 8.16 -1.96 11.31
CA GLY A 105 7.57 -1.52 12.57
C GLY A 105 6.86 -2.66 13.29
N THR A 106 6.00 -3.39 12.59
CA THR A 106 5.34 -4.58 13.12
C THR A 106 6.35 -5.67 13.51
N PHE A 107 7.41 -5.85 12.74
CA PHE A 107 8.48 -6.78 13.10
C PHE A 107 9.14 -6.41 14.43
N VAL A 108 9.53 -5.13 14.62
CA VAL A 108 10.11 -4.65 15.90
C VAL A 108 9.11 -4.76 17.03
N LYS A 109 7.82 -4.44 16.80
CA LYS A 109 6.75 -4.62 17.80
C LYS A 109 6.67 -6.08 18.25
N ASN A 110 6.67 -7.03 17.33
CA ASN A 110 6.61 -8.46 17.63
C ASN A 110 7.82 -8.96 18.43
N ILE A 111 9.01 -8.40 18.21
CA ILE A 111 10.20 -8.69 19.03
C ILE A 111 9.99 -8.18 20.47
N ILE A 112 9.57 -6.93 20.63
CA ILE A 112 9.41 -6.28 21.94
C ILE A 112 8.30 -6.94 22.76
N THR A 113 7.23 -7.41 22.09
CA THR A 113 6.08 -8.06 22.74
C THR A 113 6.21 -9.58 22.87
N ASP A 114 7.36 -10.15 22.51
CA ASP A 114 7.64 -11.59 22.53
C ASP A 114 6.69 -12.44 21.67
N ASN A 115 6.20 -11.85 20.61
CA ASN A 115 5.26 -12.47 19.65
C ASN A 115 5.94 -13.13 18.44
N ILE A 116 7.27 -13.27 18.46
CA ILE A 116 8.08 -13.93 17.42
C ILE A 116 9.05 -14.90 18.08
N LEU A 117 9.19 -16.09 17.51
CA LEU A 117 10.15 -17.05 18.01
C LEU A 117 11.59 -16.57 17.80
N PRO A 118 12.50 -16.70 18.79
CA PRO A 118 13.88 -16.24 18.68
C PRO A 118 14.62 -16.76 17.42
N GLY A 119 14.33 -18.00 17.00
CA GLY A 119 14.90 -18.59 15.79
C GLY A 119 14.44 -17.91 14.48
N ASP A 120 13.26 -17.32 14.49
CA ASP A 120 12.70 -16.68 13.30
C ASP A 120 13.12 -15.20 13.16
N ILE A 121 13.64 -14.60 14.24
CA ILE A 121 14.04 -13.18 14.24
C ILE A 121 15.08 -12.91 13.15
N TYR A 122 16.12 -13.76 13.06
CA TYR A 122 17.18 -13.58 12.07
C TYR A 122 16.69 -13.74 10.64
N ILE A 123 15.83 -14.74 10.38
CA ILE A 123 15.26 -15.00 9.06
C ILE A 123 14.41 -13.82 8.62
N ARG A 124 13.51 -13.36 9.50
CA ARG A 124 12.63 -12.21 9.23
C ARG A 124 13.41 -10.92 9.07
N ALA A 125 14.42 -10.66 9.88
CA ALA A 125 15.27 -9.49 9.74
C ALA A 125 15.93 -9.44 8.35
N LYS A 126 16.39 -10.59 7.85
CA LYS A 126 16.99 -10.71 6.52
C LYS A 126 15.96 -10.50 5.40
N GLU A 127 14.75 -11.08 5.50
CA GLU A 127 13.65 -10.89 4.55
C GLU A 127 13.23 -9.42 4.45
N LEU A 128 13.20 -8.71 5.58
CA LEU A 128 12.84 -7.30 5.68
C LEU A 128 14.00 -6.35 5.33
N HIS A 129 15.16 -6.88 4.96
CA HIS A 129 16.39 -6.08 4.77
C HIS A 129 16.65 -5.16 5.97
N PHE A 130 16.47 -5.71 7.18
CA PHE A 130 16.68 -4.99 8.43
C PHE A 130 18.19 -4.94 8.74
N VAL A 131 18.70 -3.73 8.97
CA VAL A 131 20.12 -3.56 9.32
C VAL A 131 20.33 -3.98 10.78
N THR A 132 20.91 -5.16 10.99
CA THR A 132 21.08 -5.76 12.32
C THR A 132 22.30 -5.21 13.06
N ASP A 133 23.34 -4.76 12.35
CA ASP A 133 24.63 -4.35 12.93
C ASP A 133 24.73 -2.84 13.21
N ALA A 134 23.63 -2.09 13.00
CA ALA A 134 23.61 -0.66 13.31
C ALA A 134 23.45 -0.42 14.82
N PRO A 135 24.21 0.50 15.41
CA PRO A 135 24.00 0.93 16.78
C PRO A 135 22.60 1.57 16.90
N ARG A 136 21.85 1.18 17.93
CA ARG A 136 20.49 1.67 18.16
C ARG A 136 20.31 2.15 19.58
N ALA A 137 19.52 3.23 19.75
CA ALA A 137 19.04 3.68 21.04
C ALA A 137 17.54 3.36 21.13
N VAL A 138 17.11 2.96 22.32
CA VAL A 138 15.69 2.73 22.62
C VAL A 138 15.24 3.75 23.64
N PHE A 139 14.16 4.45 23.34
CA PHE A 139 13.54 5.42 24.25
C PHE A 139 12.15 4.94 24.63
N LEU A 140 11.89 4.86 25.92
CA LEU A 140 10.53 4.68 26.43
C LEU A 140 9.94 6.04 26.76
N VAL A 141 8.92 6.43 25.99
CA VAL A 141 8.26 7.73 26.13
C VAL A 141 6.87 7.51 26.75
N ARG A 142 6.59 8.19 27.85
CA ARG A 142 5.28 8.18 28.49
C ARG A 142 4.63 9.54 28.35
N GLN A 143 3.45 9.59 27.77
CA GLN A 143 2.64 10.79 27.72
C GLN A 143 2.08 11.14 29.11
N VAL A 144 2.25 12.37 29.55
CA VAL A 144 1.70 12.86 30.81
C VAL A 144 0.61 13.90 30.49
N GLY A 145 -0.61 13.59 30.90
CA GLY A 145 -1.77 14.44 30.64
C GLY A 145 -2.54 14.06 29.36
N ARG A 146 -3.66 14.76 29.13
CA ARG A 146 -4.45 14.62 27.90
C ARG A 146 -3.88 15.55 26.83
N ALA A 147 -3.47 15.03 25.72
CA ALA A 147 -3.12 15.80 24.53
C ALA A 147 -4.07 15.42 23.40
N ASP A 148 -4.40 16.38 22.56
CA ASP A 148 -5.26 16.17 21.38
C ASP A 148 -4.55 15.44 20.24
N VAL A 149 -3.23 15.25 20.35
CA VAL A 149 -2.40 14.58 19.34
C VAL A 149 -1.68 13.40 19.99
N ALA A 150 -1.65 12.26 19.31
CA ALA A 150 -0.94 11.09 19.78
C ALA A 150 0.57 11.35 19.82
N SER A 151 1.25 10.90 20.89
CA SER A 151 2.71 11.09 21.04
C SER A 151 3.50 10.46 19.89
N VAL A 152 2.98 9.36 19.31
CA VAL A 152 3.59 8.67 18.16
C VAL A 152 3.63 9.58 16.94
N ASP A 153 2.57 10.37 16.67
CA ASP A 153 2.50 11.26 15.52
C ASP A 153 3.49 12.43 15.66
N VAL A 154 3.63 12.97 16.88
CA VAL A 154 4.60 14.03 17.16
C VAL A 154 6.03 13.51 16.96
N LEU A 155 6.35 12.34 17.52
CA LEU A 155 7.67 11.74 17.41
C LEU A 155 8.01 11.37 15.96
N SER A 156 7.07 10.79 15.23
CA SER A 156 7.29 10.44 13.82
C SER A 156 7.52 11.67 12.92
N GLY A 157 6.97 12.83 13.30
CA GLY A 157 7.25 14.10 12.65
C GLY A 157 8.63 14.68 12.95
N MET A 158 9.19 14.36 14.13
CA MET A 158 10.53 14.83 14.53
C MET A 158 11.68 14.01 13.92
N PHE A 159 11.43 12.75 13.59
CA PHE A 159 12.42 11.83 13.03
C PHE A 159 11.92 11.30 11.68
N PRO A 160 12.38 11.88 10.58
CA PRO A 160 11.81 11.59 9.25
C PRO A 160 12.28 10.28 8.63
N ASP A 161 13.33 9.64 9.14
CA ASP A 161 13.89 8.40 8.59
C ASP A 161 13.09 7.16 9.00
N LYS A 162 11.96 6.94 8.35
CA LYS A 162 11.09 5.78 8.58
C LYS A 162 11.74 4.42 8.28
N GLN A 163 12.93 4.40 7.68
CA GLN A 163 13.68 3.16 7.43
C GLN A 163 14.53 2.73 8.62
N GLN A 164 14.89 3.68 9.48
CA GLN A 164 15.77 3.46 10.63
C GLN A 164 15.11 3.75 11.97
N ASP A 165 14.16 4.69 12.01
CA ASP A 165 13.47 5.13 13.23
C ASP A 165 12.09 4.47 13.32
N PHE A 166 11.83 3.74 14.39
CA PHE A 166 10.57 3.02 14.62
C PHE A 166 9.84 3.58 15.84
N PHE A 167 8.58 3.94 15.64
CA PHE A 167 7.69 4.45 16.69
C PHE A 167 6.57 3.44 16.91
N LEU A 168 6.48 2.93 18.12
CA LEU A 168 5.56 1.86 18.45
C LEU A 168 4.74 2.24 19.69
N SER A 169 3.43 2.09 19.60
CA SER A 169 2.59 2.08 20.79
C SER A 169 2.57 0.66 21.37
N ILE A 170 2.96 0.53 22.64
CA ILE A 170 3.05 -0.78 23.33
C ILE A 170 1.76 -1.06 24.10
N ASN A 171 1.06 0.00 24.54
CA ASN A 171 -0.21 -0.10 25.26
C ASN A 171 -1.25 0.78 24.56
N GLU A 172 -2.41 0.22 24.32
CA GLU A 172 -3.64 0.95 24.07
C GLU A 172 -4.30 1.36 25.39
#